data_ec95b9a6161df2b599d3ea496a30485e
#
_entry.id   ec95b9a6161df2b599d3ea496a30485e
#
_cell.length_a   1.000
_cell.length_b   1.000
_cell.length_c   1.000
_cell.angle_alpha   90.00
_cell.angle_beta   90.00
_cell.angle_gamma   90.00
#
_symmetry.space_group_name_H-M   'P 1'
#
loop_
_entity.id
_entity.type
_entity.pdbx_description
1 polymer ?
#
loop_
_entity_poly.entity_id
_entity_poly.type
_entity_poly.pdbx_seq_one_letter_code
_entity_poly.pdbx_strand_id
1 'polypeptide(L)'
;MYTFRYKSHHDASGELKKKYTSAESVLSYVERMLNESAASRRVIYLHVPFCNKICSFCPFHRPDELRRRDYHRYLIEEMHRICEYPYMRAPIDAVNFGGGTPTALLPEQMDAVLTELRTCFDIAPEAEISVESSATELTAEMLEVLKKGGVNRLSIGIQTFDDEGRTLLGRRGSGEHAAHSVRRAIESGIANTSIDLIYHYPGQTMQRLEADLAVIRSLGIAGLSFYPLILHEKTPIYHKLGEKERALL
;
A
#
# COMPACT_ATOMS: atom_id res chain seq x y z
N MET A 1 2.67 -9.78 30.00
CA MET A 1 1.74 -8.65 29.96
C MET A 1 2.52 -7.41 29.49
N TYR A 2 2.14 -6.77 28.38
CA TYR A 2 2.82 -5.55 27.92
C TYR A 2 2.42 -4.40 28.84
N THR A 3 3.38 -3.81 29.50
CA THR A 3 3.18 -2.70 30.45
C THR A 3 3.13 -1.33 29.77
N PHE A 4 3.47 -1.26 28.50
CA PHE A 4 3.52 -0.02 27.73
C PHE A 4 3.03 -0.26 26.28
N ARG A 5 2.26 0.67 25.72
CA ARG A 5 1.80 0.66 24.34
C ARG A 5 2.24 1.96 23.65
N TYR A 6 3.00 1.84 22.59
CA TYR A 6 3.30 2.98 21.73
C TYR A 6 2.06 3.43 20.97
N LYS A 7 1.83 4.74 20.91
CA LYS A 7 0.72 5.31 20.14
C LYS A 7 0.98 5.29 18.65
N SER A 8 2.24 5.33 18.25
CA SER A 8 2.66 5.28 16.85
C SER A 8 4.04 4.62 16.71
N HIS A 9 4.38 4.23 15.47
CA HIS A 9 5.73 3.76 15.16
C HIS A 9 6.80 4.86 15.32
N HIS A 10 6.41 6.14 15.22
CA HIS A 10 7.32 7.26 15.49
C HIS A 10 7.73 7.34 16.95
N ASP A 11 6.81 7.08 17.87
CA ASP A 11 7.11 7.02 19.31
C ASP A 11 8.09 5.87 19.60
N ALA A 12 7.83 4.70 19.02
CA ALA A 12 8.74 3.56 19.14
C ALA A 12 10.13 3.86 18.57
N SER A 13 10.21 4.51 17.40
CA SER A 13 11.48 4.92 16.79
C SER A 13 12.22 5.94 17.65
N GLY A 14 11.51 6.87 18.29
CA GLY A 14 12.09 7.84 19.21
C GLY A 14 12.74 7.18 20.42
N GLU A 15 12.09 6.17 21.02
CA GLU A 15 12.66 5.41 22.14
C GLU A 15 13.85 4.55 21.70
N LEU A 16 13.78 3.94 20.53
CA LEU A 16 14.91 3.19 19.97
C LEU A 16 16.14 4.09 19.74
N LYS A 17 15.93 5.30 19.19
CA LYS A 17 17.03 6.28 19.02
C LYS A 17 17.69 6.66 20.34
N LYS A 18 16.93 6.84 21.43
CA LYS A 18 17.48 7.11 22.76
C LYS A 18 18.31 5.96 23.29
N LYS A 19 17.91 4.71 22.99
CA LYS A 19 18.54 3.50 23.50
C LYS A 19 19.76 3.09 22.69
N TYR A 20 19.79 3.37 21.40
CA TYR A 20 20.84 2.98 20.46
C TYR A 20 21.54 4.20 19.87
N THR A 21 22.20 4.99 20.72
CA THR A 21 23.16 6.00 20.28
C THR A 21 24.46 5.28 19.91
N SER A 22 24.58 4.86 18.64
CA SER A 22 25.86 4.37 18.14
C SER A 22 26.69 5.55 17.62
N ALA A 23 28.00 5.49 17.78
CA ALA A 23 28.90 6.44 17.17
C ALA A 23 29.01 6.23 15.65
N GLU A 24 28.48 5.13 15.14
CA GLU A 24 28.43 4.80 13.71
C GLU A 24 27.38 5.65 13.01
N SER A 25 27.73 6.24 11.87
CA SER A 25 26.75 6.92 11.02
C SER A 25 25.74 5.91 10.45
N VAL A 26 24.53 6.38 10.12
CA VAL A 26 23.52 5.53 9.48
C VAL A 26 24.04 4.94 8.17
N LEU A 27 24.82 5.72 7.40
CA LEU A 27 25.41 5.25 6.14
C LEU A 27 26.40 4.11 6.37
N SER A 28 27.35 4.28 7.31
CA SER A 28 28.34 3.24 7.64
C SER A 28 27.66 1.96 8.16
N TYR A 29 26.61 2.09 8.95
CA TYR A 29 25.82 0.95 9.42
C TYR A 29 25.16 0.20 8.25
N VAL A 30 24.51 0.93 7.34
CA VAL A 30 23.84 0.34 6.17
C VAL A 30 24.86 -0.32 5.25
N GLU A 31 25.99 0.33 4.95
CA GLU A 31 27.06 -0.25 4.12
C GLU A 31 27.60 -1.53 4.74
N ARG A 32 27.88 -1.55 6.04
CA ARG A 32 28.33 -2.75 6.74
C ARG A 32 27.30 -3.87 6.65
N MET A 33 26.05 -3.56 6.92
CA MET A 33 24.95 -4.53 6.88
C MET A 33 24.76 -5.14 5.49
N LEU A 34 24.84 -4.31 4.44
CA LEU A 34 24.73 -4.78 3.05
C LEU A 34 25.89 -5.69 2.61
N ASN A 35 27.06 -5.53 3.21
CA ASN A 35 28.23 -6.37 2.94
C ASN A 35 28.27 -7.68 3.76
N GLU A 36 27.36 -7.86 4.71
CA GLU A 36 27.21 -9.11 5.46
C GLU A 36 26.25 -10.07 4.73
N SER A 37 26.45 -11.38 4.89
CA SER A 37 25.50 -12.37 4.39
C SER A 37 24.21 -12.32 5.21
N ALA A 38 23.05 -12.39 4.54
CA ALA A 38 21.79 -12.43 5.25
C ALA A 38 21.60 -13.75 6.00
N ALA A 39 21.29 -13.66 7.29
CA ALA A 39 21.06 -14.80 8.19
C ALA A 39 19.58 -15.05 8.51
N SER A 40 18.66 -14.23 8.03
CA SER A 40 17.23 -14.27 8.41
C SER A 40 16.33 -13.98 7.21
N ARG A 41 15.03 -14.15 7.41
CA ARG A 41 13.99 -13.81 6.43
C ARG A 41 14.10 -12.34 6.01
N ARG A 42 13.84 -12.08 4.73
CA ARG A 42 13.99 -10.75 4.13
C ARG A 42 12.80 -10.35 3.31
N VAL A 43 12.51 -9.06 3.37
CA VAL A 43 11.42 -8.43 2.63
C VAL A 43 11.98 -7.29 1.80
N ILE A 44 11.56 -7.20 0.54
CA ILE A 44 11.77 -6.00 -0.28
C ILE A 44 10.49 -5.15 -0.21
N TYR A 45 10.65 -3.88 0.11
CA TYR A 45 9.58 -2.89 0.01
C TYR A 45 9.90 -1.90 -1.12
N LEU A 46 9.02 -1.86 -2.13
CA LEU A 46 9.09 -0.88 -3.20
C LEU A 46 8.06 0.23 -2.94
N HIS A 47 8.54 1.44 -2.79
CA HIS A 47 7.69 2.60 -2.50
C HIS A 47 7.33 3.34 -3.79
N VAL A 48 6.03 3.46 -4.07
CA VAL A 48 5.50 4.26 -5.21
C VAL A 48 4.66 5.40 -4.64
N PRO A 49 5.24 6.62 -4.49
CA PRO A 49 4.61 7.72 -3.76
C PRO A 49 3.51 8.46 -4.53
N PHE A 50 3.03 7.92 -5.63
CA PHE A 50 2.07 8.57 -6.53
C PHE A 50 0.67 8.02 -6.40
N CYS A 51 -0.32 8.90 -6.60
CA CYS A 51 -1.73 8.55 -6.77
C CYS A 51 -2.29 9.37 -7.93
N ASN A 52 -3.16 8.78 -8.74
CA ASN A 52 -3.86 9.53 -9.80
C ASN A 52 -4.90 10.51 -9.24
N LYS A 53 -5.39 10.28 -8.04
CA LYS A 53 -6.25 11.20 -7.29
C LYS A 53 -6.00 11.09 -5.80
N ILE A 54 -6.18 12.22 -5.14
CA ILE A 54 -6.03 12.36 -3.70
C ILE A 54 -7.35 12.07 -3.00
N CYS A 55 -7.29 11.16 -2.01
CA CYS A 55 -8.37 10.96 -1.06
C CYS A 55 -8.43 12.14 -0.08
N SER A 56 -9.64 12.53 0.31
CA SER A 56 -9.83 13.69 1.20
C SER A 56 -9.27 13.47 2.61
N PHE A 57 -9.07 12.24 3.02
CA PHE A 57 -8.59 11.84 4.36
C PHE A 57 -7.08 11.56 4.39
N CYS A 58 -6.39 11.51 3.24
CA CYS A 58 -5.00 11.07 3.17
C CYS A 58 -4.03 12.20 3.55
N PRO A 59 -3.19 12.01 4.58
CA PRO A 59 -2.24 13.03 5.03
C PRO A 59 -0.91 13.00 4.28
N PHE A 60 -0.69 12.03 3.40
CA PHE A 60 0.60 11.86 2.74
C PHE A 60 0.90 12.97 1.75
N HIS A 61 2.18 13.36 1.75
CA HIS A 61 2.72 14.33 0.79
C HIS A 61 2.77 13.71 -0.61
N ARG A 62 2.65 14.57 -1.63
CA ARG A 62 2.68 14.16 -3.03
C ARG A 62 3.86 14.74 -3.74
N PRO A 63 4.64 13.88 -4.37
CA PRO A 63 5.63 14.35 -5.33
C PRO A 63 4.94 14.88 -6.60
N ASP A 64 5.70 15.72 -7.32
CA ASP A 64 5.32 16.27 -8.61
C ASP A 64 5.00 15.17 -9.64
N GLU A 65 3.92 15.35 -10.42
CA GLU A 65 3.54 14.43 -11.50
C GLU A 65 4.62 14.23 -12.56
N LEU A 66 5.47 15.24 -12.79
CA LEU A 66 6.58 15.13 -13.73
C LEU A 66 7.55 14.02 -13.33
N ARG A 67 7.75 13.80 -12.04
CA ARG A 67 8.62 12.73 -11.52
C ARG A 67 8.02 11.33 -11.69
N ARG A 68 6.71 11.22 -11.82
CA ARG A 68 6.03 9.93 -12.01
C ARG A 68 6.39 9.25 -13.33
N ARG A 69 6.58 10.03 -14.41
CA ARG A 69 6.82 9.50 -15.76
C ARG A 69 8.00 8.55 -15.83
N ASP A 70 9.08 8.86 -15.12
CA ASP A 70 10.32 8.11 -15.16
C ASP A 70 10.63 7.35 -13.86
N TYR A 71 9.70 7.37 -12.89
CA TYR A 71 9.95 6.83 -11.56
C TYR A 71 10.30 5.34 -11.57
N HIS A 72 9.67 4.54 -12.44
CA HIS A 72 10.00 3.13 -12.63
C HIS A 72 11.48 2.92 -12.97
N ARG A 73 12.11 3.82 -13.72
CA ARG A 73 13.54 3.76 -14.05
C ARG A 73 14.42 3.94 -12.82
N TYR A 74 14.03 4.85 -11.92
CA TYR A 74 14.76 5.03 -10.66
C TYR A 74 14.63 3.81 -9.75
N LEU A 75 13.46 3.17 -9.68
CA LEU A 75 13.29 1.90 -8.97
C LEU A 75 14.20 0.81 -9.53
N ILE A 76 14.25 0.67 -10.85
CA ILE A 76 15.11 -0.29 -11.55
C ILE A 76 16.58 0.01 -11.29
N GLU A 77 17.00 1.27 -11.40
CA GLU A 77 18.37 1.69 -11.12
C GLU A 77 18.78 1.41 -9.66
N GLU A 78 17.87 1.66 -8.71
CA GLU A 78 18.09 1.31 -7.30
C GLU A 78 18.26 -0.21 -7.11
N MET A 79 17.41 -1.03 -7.73
CA MET A 79 17.53 -2.49 -7.70
C MET A 79 18.90 -2.95 -8.22
N HIS A 80 19.35 -2.43 -9.36
CA HIS A 80 20.67 -2.76 -9.93
C HIS A 80 21.82 -2.35 -9.00
N ARG A 81 21.71 -1.24 -8.29
CA ARG A 81 22.74 -0.79 -7.34
C ARG A 81 22.84 -1.70 -6.12
N ILE A 82 21.70 -2.20 -5.61
CA ILE A 82 21.69 -2.93 -4.34
C ILE A 82 21.79 -4.44 -4.51
N CYS A 83 21.40 -5.02 -5.66
CA CYS A 83 21.40 -6.48 -5.85
C CYS A 83 22.81 -7.10 -5.83
N GLU A 84 23.86 -6.32 -6.09
CA GLU A 84 25.27 -6.78 -6.05
C GLU A 84 25.78 -7.05 -4.64
N TYR A 85 25.14 -6.47 -3.60
CA TYR A 85 25.57 -6.65 -2.23
C TYR A 85 25.34 -8.09 -1.73
N PRO A 86 26.29 -8.65 -0.94
CA PRO A 86 26.14 -10.01 -0.38
C PRO A 86 24.84 -10.24 0.37
N TYR A 87 24.36 -9.23 1.11
CA TYR A 87 23.07 -9.29 1.82
C TYR A 87 21.90 -9.57 0.88
N MET A 88 21.95 -9.07 -0.35
CA MET A 88 20.85 -9.19 -1.31
C MET A 88 20.88 -10.46 -2.16
N ARG A 89 21.94 -11.26 -2.06
CA ARG A 89 22.09 -12.51 -2.86
C ARG A 89 21.36 -13.72 -2.29
N ALA A 90 20.95 -13.67 -1.02
CA ALA A 90 20.16 -14.77 -0.45
C ALA A 90 18.68 -14.64 -0.80
N PRO A 91 17.85 -15.72 -0.74
CA PRO A 91 16.44 -15.69 -1.13
C PRO A 91 15.61 -14.62 -0.43
N ILE A 92 14.71 -13.97 -1.16
CA ILE A 92 13.75 -12.98 -0.65
C ILE A 92 12.43 -13.69 -0.33
N ASP A 93 11.97 -13.57 0.89
CA ASP A 93 10.78 -14.27 1.40
C ASP A 93 9.46 -13.53 1.11
N ALA A 94 9.51 -12.21 0.90
CA ALA A 94 8.35 -11.43 0.50
C ALA A 94 8.74 -10.14 -0.22
N VAL A 95 7.83 -9.66 -1.06
CA VAL A 95 7.93 -8.36 -1.74
C VAL A 95 6.62 -7.59 -1.51
N ASN A 96 6.73 -6.32 -1.16
CA ASN A 96 5.57 -5.45 -1.00
C ASN A 96 5.73 -4.16 -1.80
N PHE A 97 4.77 -3.89 -2.66
CA PHE A 97 4.62 -2.62 -3.35
C PHE A 97 3.57 -1.77 -2.61
N GLY A 98 4.00 -0.66 -2.04
CA GLY A 98 3.13 0.21 -1.28
C GLY A 98 3.42 1.70 -1.50
N GLY A 99 2.81 2.53 -0.67
CA GLY A 99 3.02 3.98 -0.66
C GLY A 99 1.78 4.79 -0.97
N GLY A 100 1.73 5.43 -2.12
CA GLY A 100 0.53 6.11 -2.62
C GLY A 100 -0.45 5.10 -3.24
N THR A 101 -0.19 4.75 -4.49
CA THR A 101 -0.89 3.70 -5.22
C THR A 101 0.07 3.12 -6.25
N PRO A 102 0.70 1.98 -6.00
CA PRO A 102 1.66 1.37 -6.93
C PRO A 102 1.14 1.19 -8.36
N THR A 103 -0.13 0.83 -8.50
CA THR A 103 -0.81 0.70 -9.80
C THR A 103 -1.17 2.05 -10.46
N ALA A 104 -0.71 3.18 -9.92
CA ALA A 104 -0.68 4.44 -10.65
C ALA A 104 0.47 4.50 -11.67
N LEU A 105 1.42 3.58 -11.63
CA LEU A 105 2.33 3.32 -12.74
C LEU A 105 1.53 2.78 -13.93
N LEU A 106 2.01 3.04 -15.15
CA LEU A 106 1.43 2.43 -16.35
C LEU A 106 1.70 0.92 -16.36
N PRO A 107 0.85 0.10 -17.01
CA PRO A 107 1.06 -1.34 -17.08
C PRO A 107 2.46 -1.73 -17.57
N GLU A 108 2.96 -1.11 -18.64
CA GLU A 108 4.30 -1.33 -19.15
C GLU A 108 5.43 -0.95 -18.19
N GLN A 109 5.20 0.06 -17.34
CA GLN A 109 6.15 0.45 -16.30
C GLN A 109 6.18 -0.58 -15.16
N MET A 110 5.01 -1.07 -14.77
CA MET A 110 4.87 -2.10 -13.75
C MET A 110 5.49 -3.43 -14.23
N ASP A 111 5.24 -3.82 -15.49
CA ASP A 111 5.85 -5.04 -16.11
C ASP A 111 7.39 -4.94 -16.10
N ALA A 112 7.94 -3.77 -16.44
CA ALA A 112 9.38 -3.54 -16.38
C ALA A 112 9.94 -3.69 -14.96
N VAL A 113 9.29 -3.08 -13.96
CA VAL A 113 9.72 -3.19 -12.56
C VAL A 113 9.64 -4.63 -12.04
N LEU A 114 8.56 -5.36 -12.33
CA LEU A 114 8.38 -6.76 -11.92
C LEU A 114 9.38 -7.71 -12.61
N THR A 115 9.71 -7.42 -13.86
CA THR A 115 10.73 -8.16 -14.61
C THR A 115 12.11 -7.97 -13.99
N GLU A 116 12.52 -6.73 -13.75
CA GLU A 116 13.81 -6.42 -13.14
C GLU A 116 13.92 -6.91 -11.69
N LEU A 117 12.85 -6.87 -10.93
CA LEU A 117 12.81 -7.45 -9.59
C LEU A 117 13.24 -8.93 -9.61
N ARG A 118 12.76 -9.72 -10.56
CA ARG A 118 13.10 -11.14 -10.70
C ARG A 118 14.48 -11.37 -11.31
N THR A 119 14.97 -10.41 -12.06
CA THR A 119 16.34 -10.44 -12.63
C THR A 119 17.38 -10.15 -11.56
N CYS A 120 17.09 -9.17 -10.69
CA CYS A 120 18.04 -8.71 -9.67
C CYS A 120 18.06 -9.58 -8.41
N PHE A 121 16.94 -10.22 -8.05
CA PHE A 121 16.81 -10.87 -6.75
C PHE A 121 16.33 -12.32 -6.88
N ASP A 122 16.85 -13.17 -6.03
CA ASP A 122 16.37 -14.55 -5.84
C ASP A 122 15.08 -14.54 -5.03
N ILE A 123 13.94 -14.42 -5.71
CA ILE A 123 12.63 -14.44 -5.08
C ILE A 123 12.25 -15.90 -4.78
N ALA A 124 12.09 -16.22 -3.50
CA ALA A 124 11.74 -17.57 -3.09
C ALA A 124 10.43 -18.05 -3.78
N PRO A 125 10.31 -19.32 -4.15
CA PRO A 125 9.11 -19.84 -4.84
C PRO A 125 7.80 -19.56 -4.09
N GLU A 126 7.86 -19.59 -2.75
CA GLU A 126 6.71 -19.35 -1.85
C GLU A 126 6.58 -17.90 -1.40
N ALA A 127 7.38 -16.98 -1.95
CA ALA A 127 7.36 -15.59 -1.54
C ALA A 127 5.99 -14.95 -1.81
N GLU A 128 5.49 -14.19 -0.84
CA GLU A 128 4.35 -13.32 -1.06
C GLU A 128 4.81 -12.08 -1.85
N ILE A 129 4.22 -11.85 -3.02
CA ILE A 129 4.39 -10.62 -3.77
C ILE A 129 3.07 -9.85 -3.70
N SER A 130 3.04 -8.83 -2.85
CA SER A 130 1.86 -8.03 -2.58
C SER A 130 1.93 -6.66 -3.24
N VAL A 131 0.79 -6.18 -3.75
CA VAL A 131 0.65 -4.86 -4.37
C VAL A 131 -0.56 -4.15 -3.79
N GLU A 132 -0.33 -2.92 -3.32
CA GLU A 132 -1.42 -2.01 -2.95
C GLU A 132 -2.00 -1.34 -4.20
N SER A 133 -3.33 -1.16 -4.22
CA SER A 133 -4.03 -0.60 -5.36
C SER A 133 -5.27 0.20 -4.97
N SER A 134 -5.91 0.80 -5.95
CA SER A 134 -7.26 1.35 -5.82
C SER A 134 -8.17 0.82 -6.93
N ALA A 135 -9.48 0.83 -6.70
CA ALA A 135 -10.45 0.27 -7.64
C ALA A 135 -10.32 0.80 -9.08
N THR A 136 -9.98 2.07 -9.23
CA THR A 136 -9.89 2.74 -10.54
C THR A 136 -8.60 2.46 -11.30
N GLU A 137 -7.58 1.95 -10.62
CA GLU A 137 -6.26 1.67 -11.20
C GLU A 137 -6.11 0.20 -11.64
N LEU A 138 -7.07 -0.66 -11.27
CA LEU A 138 -7.10 -2.08 -11.65
C LEU A 138 -7.78 -2.27 -13.01
N THR A 139 -7.11 -1.85 -14.07
CA THR A 139 -7.54 -2.18 -15.43
C THR A 139 -7.30 -3.65 -15.73
N ALA A 140 -7.93 -4.20 -16.77
CA ALA A 140 -7.69 -5.59 -17.19
C ALA A 140 -6.20 -5.80 -17.53
N GLU A 141 -5.61 -4.86 -18.25
CA GLU A 141 -4.19 -4.90 -18.63
C GLU A 141 -3.27 -4.88 -17.39
N MET A 142 -3.56 -4.02 -16.38
CA MET A 142 -2.80 -4.01 -15.15
C MET A 142 -2.90 -5.35 -14.42
N LEU A 143 -4.09 -5.94 -14.33
CA LEU A 143 -4.28 -7.25 -13.68
C LEU A 143 -3.51 -8.37 -14.39
N GLU A 144 -3.45 -8.35 -15.73
CA GLU A 144 -2.63 -9.30 -16.51
C GLU A 144 -1.14 -9.14 -16.20
N VAL A 145 -0.64 -7.91 -16.17
CA VAL A 145 0.75 -7.60 -15.82
C VAL A 145 1.09 -8.07 -14.41
N LEU A 146 0.25 -7.76 -13.43
CA LEU A 146 0.46 -8.18 -12.05
C LEU A 146 0.51 -9.70 -11.93
N LYS A 147 -0.44 -10.40 -12.56
CA LYS A 147 -0.47 -11.87 -12.56
C LYS A 147 0.75 -12.48 -13.25
N LYS A 148 1.10 -12.01 -14.45
CA LYS A 148 2.30 -12.43 -15.19
C LYS A 148 3.57 -12.20 -14.36
N GLY A 149 3.67 -11.07 -13.68
CA GLY A 149 4.77 -10.73 -12.79
C GLY A 149 4.80 -11.54 -11.48
N GLY A 150 3.84 -12.46 -11.27
CA GLY A 150 3.79 -13.36 -10.13
C GLY A 150 3.26 -12.71 -8.85
N VAL A 151 2.54 -11.59 -8.97
CA VAL A 151 1.80 -11.02 -7.84
C VAL A 151 0.74 -12.02 -7.38
N ASN A 152 0.78 -12.38 -6.10
CA ASN A 152 -0.12 -13.35 -5.50
C ASN A 152 -1.00 -12.76 -4.39
N ARG A 153 -0.82 -11.47 -4.07
CA ARG A 153 -1.67 -10.73 -3.15
C ARG A 153 -1.97 -9.32 -3.67
N LEU A 154 -3.24 -8.91 -3.59
CA LEU A 154 -3.69 -7.54 -3.81
C LEU A 154 -4.33 -6.97 -2.54
N SER A 155 -3.99 -5.73 -2.17
CA SER A 155 -4.73 -4.93 -1.20
C SER A 155 -5.37 -3.76 -1.92
N ILE A 156 -6.70 -3.71 -1.96
CA ILE A 156 -7.44 -2.73 -2.75
C ILE A 156 -8.12 -1.73 -1.82
N GLY A 157 -7.63 -0.48 -1.80
CA GLY A 157 -8.28 0.59 -1.07
C GLY A 157 -9.67 0.90 -1.66
N ILE A 158 -10.72 0.36 -1.09
CA ILE A 158 -12.12 0.62 -1.45
C ILE A 158 -12.69 1.75 -0.61
N GLN A 159 -12.51 1.67 0.68
CA GLN A 159 -12.92 2.55 1.76
C GLN A 159 -14.41 2.48 2.09
N THR A 160 -15.31 2.46 1.13
CA THR A 160 -16.76 2.21 1.24
C THR A 160 -17.34 1.96 -0.15
N PHE A 161 -18.45 1.27 -0.23
CA PHE A 161 -19.27 1.12 -1.45
C PHE A 161 -20.42 2.13 -1.49
N ASP A 162 -20.70 2.87 -0.40
CA ASP A 162 -21.68 3.93 -0.36
C ASP A 162 -21.22 5.16 -1.17
N ASP A 163 -22.00 5.59 -2.15
CA ASP A 163 -21.60 6.65 -3.10
C ASP A 163 -21.43 8.02 -2.42
N GLU A 164 -22.23 8.33 -1.40
CA GLU A 164 -22.07 9.57 -0.63
C GLU A 164 -20.78 9.52 0.20
N GLY A 165 -20.50 8.39 0.87
CA GLY A 165 -19.27 8.14 1.58
C GLY A 165 -18.06 8.21 0.64
N ARG A 166 -18.15 7.62 -0.55
CA ARG A 166 -17.08 7.72 -1.57
C ARG A 166 -16.80 9.17 -1.96
N THR A 167 -17.84 9.95 -2.18
CA THR A 167 -17.72 11.38 -2.51
C THR A 167 -17.05 12.13 -1.37
N LEU A 168 -17.49 11.93 -0.13
CA LEU A 168 -16.92 12.54 1.06
C LEU A 168 -15.43 12.20 1.24
N LEU A 169 -15.09 10.92 1.10
CA LEU A 169 -13.72 10.40 1.21
C LEU A 169 -12.86 10.71 -0.01
N GLY A 170 -13.40 11.38 -1.04
CA GLY A 170 -12.68 11.77 -2.25
C GLY A 170 -12.32 10.58 -3.15
N ARG A 171 -13.08 9.49 -3.11
CA ARG A 171 -12.89 8.30 -3.96
C ARG A 171 -13.46 8.51 -5.36
N ARG A 172 -12.85 7.90 -6.37
CA ARG A 172 -13.33 7.91 -7.77
C ARG A 172 -14.23 6.72 -8.05
N GLY A 173 -15.17 6.88 -8.97
CA GLY A 173 -16.12 5.85 -9.38
C GLY A 173 -17.19 5.59 -8.32
N SER A 174 -18.27 4.93 -8.73
CA SER A 174 -19.36 4.49 -7.85
C SER A 174 -18.97 3.28 -7.00
N GLY A 175 -19.78 2.97 -5.99
CA GLY A 175 -19.66 1.73 -5.22
C GLY A 175 -19.80 0.48 -6.10
N GLU A 176 -20.70 0.53 -7.09
CA GLU A 176 -20.84 -0.54 -8.08
C GLU A 176 -19.59 -0.75 -8.90
N HIS A 177 -18.95 0.34 -9.39
CA HIS A 177 -17.67 0.27 -10.09
C HIS A 177 -16.58 -0.33 -9.19
N ALA A 178 -16.54 0.07 -7.92
CA ALA A 178 -15.58 -0.48 -6.96
C ALA A 178 -15.79 -1.99 -6.74
N ALA A 179 -17.04 -2.44 -6.56
CA ALA A 179 -17.37 -3.85 -6.44
C ALA A 179 -17.01 -4.65 -7.70
N HIS A 180 -17.28 -4.09 -8.89
CA HIS A 180 -16.89 -4.70 -10.17
C HIS A 180 -15.36 -4.86 -10.30
N SER A 181 -14.60 -3.84 -9.90
CA SER A 181 -13.13 -3.90 -9.93
C SER A 181 -12.58 -5.00 -9.01
N VAL A 182 -13.17 -5.19 -7.81
CA VAL A 182 -12.80 -6.28 -6.90
C VAL A 182 -13.13 -7.65 -7.52
N ARG A 183 -14.31 -7.81 -8.15
CA ARG A 183 -14.64 -9.08 -8.84
C ARG A 183 -13.63 -9.41 -9.92
N ARG A 184 -13.27 -8.45 -10.77
CA ARG A 184 -12.24 -8.67 -11.81
C ARG A 184 -10.89 -9.05 -11.22
N ALA A 185 -10.49 -8.45 -10.10
CA ALA A 185 -9.26 -8.82 -9.41
C ALA A 185 -9.29 -10.28 -8.93
N ILE A 186 -10.41 -10.73 -8.36
CA ILE A 186 -10.60 -12.12 -7.96
C ILE A 186 -10.60 -13.05 -9.18
N GLU A 187 -11.35 -12.71 -10.22
CA GLU A 187 -11.45 -13.49 -11.47
C GLU A 187 -10.13 -13.57 -12.25
N SER A 188 -9.22 -12.60 -12.08
CA SER A 188 -7.88 -12.66 -12.66
C SER A 188 -7.05 -13.83 -12.13
N GLY A 189 -7.46 -14.42 -10.99
CA GLY A 189 -6.79 -15.55 -10.36
C GLY A 189 -5.59 -15.16 -9.50
N ILE A 190 -5.51 -13.89 -9.05
CA ILE A 190 -4.58 -13.49 -7.98
C ILE A 190 -5.12 -14.08 -6.67
N ALA A 191 -4.33 -14.97 -6.05
CA ALA A 191 -4.81 -15.88 -5.00
C ALA A 191 -5.40 -15.16 -3.77
N ASN A 192 -4.79 -14.04 -3.35
CA ASN A 192 -5.18 -13.32 -2.14
C ASN A 192 -5.61 -11.89 -2.47
N THR A 193 -6.90 -11.68 -2.73
CA THR A 193 -7.45 -10.32 -2.88
C THR A 193 -8.09 -9.88 -1.57
N SER A 194 -7.56 -8.80 -0.99
CA SER A 194 -8.06 -8.15 0.20
C SER A 194 -8.50 -6.71 -0.11
N ILE A 195 -9.36 -6.15 0.73
CA ILE A 195 -9.80 -4.77 0.60
C ILE A 195 -9.64 -4.00 1.91
N ASP A 196 -9.50 -2.67 1.79
CA ASP A 196 -9.51 -1.76 2.92
C ASP A 196 -10.86 -1.04 3.00
N LEU A 197 -11.45 -1.02 4.19
CA LEU A 197 -12.71 -0.34 4.48
C LEU A 197 -12.51 0.65 5.62
N ILE A 198 -13.07 1.85 5.46
CA ILE A 198 -13.11 2.87 6.50
C ILE A 198 -14.52 2.91 7.08
N TYR A 199 -14.60 2.85 8.40
CA TYR A 199 -15.83 3.09 9.13
C TYR A 199 -15.75 4.37 9.98
N HIS A 200 -16.89 4.79 10.53
CA HIS A 200 -16.98 5.98 11.37
C HIS A 200 -16.52 7.26 10.64
N TYR A 201 -17.02 7.46 9.41
CA TYR A 201 -16.88 8.73 8.70
C TYR A 201 -18.18 9.54 8.82
N PRO A 202 -18.13 10.88 8.66
CA PRO A 202 -19.30 11.74 8.79
C PRO A 202 -20.48 11.29 7.90
N GLY A 203 -21.66 11.22 8.47
CA GLY A 203 -22.86 10.79 7.77
C GLY A 203 -23.00 9.28 7.56
N GLN A 204 -22.03 8.47 7.99
CA GLN A 204 -22.20 7.02 7.95
C GLN A 204 -23.21 6.56 9.01
N THR A 205 -24.20 5.79 8.58
CA THR A 205 -25.16 5.12 9.46
C THR A 205 -24.81 3.64 9.59
N MET A 206 -25.34 2.99 10.63
CA MET A 206 -25.21 1.52 10.75
C MET A 206 -25.75 0.79 9.53
N GLN A 207 -26.86 1.26 8.96
CA GLN A 207 -27.43 0.69 7.76
C GLN A 207 -26.48 0.75 6.55
N ARG A 208 -25.77 1.88 6.36
CA ARG A 208 -24.76 2.02 5.29
C ARG A 208 -23.57 1.09 5.52
N LEU A 209 -23.10 0.98 6.76
CA LEU A 209 -22.04 0.06 7.11
C LEU A 209 -22.44 -1.40 6.89
N GLU A 210 -23.65 -1.78 7.28
CA GLU A 210 -24.20 -3.13 7.04
C GLU A 210 -24.32 -3.43 5.55
N ALA A 211 -24.70 -2.44 4.72
CA ALA A 211 -24.72 -2.56 3.26
C ALA A 211 -23.32 -2.81 2.69
N ASP A 212 -22.31 -2.06 3.15
CA ASP A 212 -20.90 -2.30 2.77
C ASP A 212 -20.47 -3.74 3.12
N LEU A 213 -20.77 -4.19 4.34
CA LEU A 213 -20.43 -5.55 4.78
C LEU A 213 -21.20 -6.64 4.01
N ALA A 214 -22.43 -6.35 3.56
CA ALA A 214 -23.18 -7.27 2.70
C ALA A 214 -22.53 -7.42 1.31
N VAL A 215 -22.06 -6.32 0.71
CA VAL A 215 -21.30 -6.35 -0.54
C VAL A 215 -20.01 -7.17 -0.36
N ILE A 216 -19.26 -6.92 0.72
CA ILE A 216 -18.03 -7.66 1.02
C ILE A 216 -18.27 -9.16 1.09
N ARG A 217 -19.32 -9.58 1.82
CA ARG A 217 -19.68 -11.01 1.91
C ARG A 217 -20.00 -11.62 0.55
N SER A 218 -20.65 -10.86 -0.33
CA SER A 218 -20.99 -11.33 -1.67
C SER A 218 -19.79 -11.45 -2.62
N LEU A 219 -18.69 -10.75 -2.34
CA LEU A 219 -17.50 -10.73 -3.19
C LEU A 219 -16.56 -11.91 -2.95
N GLY A 220 -16.60 -12.55 -1.78
CA GLY A 220 -15.74 -13.68 -1.47
C GLY A 220 -14.25 -13.33 -1.38
N ILE A 221 -13.92 -12.15 -0.85
CA ILE A 221 -12.55 -11.68 -0.67
C ILE A 221 -11.77 -12.52 0.34
N ALA A 222 -10.45 -12.59 0.18
CA ALA A 222 -9.57 -13.33 1.09
C ALA A 222 -9.30 -12.59 2.41
N GLY A 223 -9.40 -11.26 2.44
CA GLY A 223 -9.10 -10.47 3.62
C GLY A 223 -9.76 -9.11 3.64
N LEU A 224 -9.94 -8.56 4.84
CA LEU A 224 -10.50 -7.23 5.07
C LEU A 224 -9.62 -6.49 6.08
N SER A 225 -9.14 -5.31 5.69
CA SER A 225 -8.58 -4.33 6.63
C SER A 225 -9.67 -3.32 6.99
N PHE A 226 -9.95 -3.18 8.27
CA PHE A 226 -11.09 -2.42 8.75
C PHE A 226 -10.64 -1.36 9.76
N TYR A 227 -10.73 -0.07 9.38
CA TYR A 227 -10.21 1.05 10.16
C TYR A 227 -11.28 2.10 10.46
N PRO A 228 -11.25 2.75 11.65
CA PRO A 228 -11.98 4.00 11.83
C PRO A 228 -11.35 5.10 10.98
N LEU A 229 -12.15 6.08 10.57
CA LEU A 229 -11.59 7.30 9.98
C LEU A 229 -10.70 8.00 10.99
N ILE A 230 -9.44 8.22 10.62
CA ILE A 230 -8.50 9.00 11.42
C ILE A 230 -8.39 10.39 10.80
N LEU A 231 -8.78 11.40 11.56
CA LEU A 231 -8.68 12.79 11.12
C LEU A 231 -7.28 13.35 11.35
N HIS A 232 -6.68 13.85 10.30
CA HIS A 232 -5.44 14.60 10.37
C HIS A 232 -5.67 16.04 9.97
N GLU A 233 -5.16 16.98 10.75
CA GLU A 233 -5.34 18.43 10.52
C GLU A 233 -4.89 18.90 9.13
N LYS A 234 -3.94 18.19 8.51
CA LYS A 234 -3.42 18.51 7.17
C LYS A 234 -4.30 17.99 6.02
N THR A 235 -5.42 17.32 6.31
CA THR A 235 -6.24 16.69 5.28
C THR A 235 -7.41 17.57 4.83
N PRO A 236 -7.83 17.48 3.55
CA PRO A 236 -8.98 18.23 3.06
C PRO A 236 -10.27 17.96 3.83
N ILE A 237 -10.49 16.72 4.30
CA ILE A 237 -11.69 16.36 5.06
C ILE A 237 -11.74 17.07 6.40
N TYR A 238 -10.60 17.23 7.09
CA TYR A 238 -10.53 17.93 8.36
C TYR A 238 -11.04 19.37 8.24
N HIS A 239 -10.65 20.07 7.17
CA HIS A 239 -11.04 21.46 6.94
C HIS A 239 -12.48 21.63 6.44
N LYS A 240 -13.08 20.57 5.88
CA LYS A 240 -14.48 20.58 5.43
C LYS A 240 -15.47 20.36 6.58
N LEU A 241 -15.04 19.69 7.64
CA LEU A 241 -15.89 19.34 8.77
C LEU A 241 -15.96 20.50 9.79
N GLY A 242 -17.15 20.74 10.33
CA GLY A 242 -17.37 21.63 11.46
C GLY A 242 -16.78 21.07 12.76
N GLU A 243 -16.61 21.92 13.78
CA GLU A 243 -16.08 21.49 15.07
C GLU A 243 -16.89 20.36 15.71
N LYS A 244 -18.23 20.45 15.63
CA LYS A 244 -19.13 19.41 16.17
C LYS A 244 -18.94 18.05 15.50
N GLU A 245 -18.76 18.05 14.19
CA GLU A 245 -18.53 16.80 13.43
C GLU A 245 -17.16 16.19 13.76
N ARG A 246 -16.13 17.05 13.86
CA ARG A 246 -14.78 16.59 14.27
C ARG A 246 -14.74 16.01 15.68
N ALA A 247 -15.55 16.55 16.58
CA ALA A 247 -15.63 16.07 17.96
C ALA A 247 -16.34 14.72 18.11
N LEU A 248 -17.05 14.26 17.09
CA LEU A 248 -17.75 12.97 17.07
C LEU A 248 -16.91 11.83 16.45
N LEU A 249 -15.77 12.15 15.85
CA LEU A 249 -14.83 11.21 15.18
C LEU A 249 -13.59 10.96 16.04
#